data_cf82781324bc5d2ca875eb13eb249366
#
_entry.id   cf82781324bc5d2ca875eb13eb249366
#
_cell.length_a   1.000
_cell.length_b   1.000
_cell.length_c   1.000
_cell.angle_alpha   90.00
_cell.angle_beta   90.00
_cell.angle_gamma   90.00
#
_symmetry.space_group_name_H-M   'P 1'
#
loop_
_entity.id
_entity.type
_entity.pdbx_description
1 polymer ?
#
loop_
_entity_poly.entity_id
_entity_poly.type
_entity_poly.pdbx_seq_one_letter_code
_entity_poly.pdbx_strand_id
1 'polypeptide(L)'
;MKNRYALLAAGTASALVLGGIATATLPASAAASGCSVTYTVQSQWKDGFTANVAITNLGDPMSNWTLTFDFPNASQRVAQGWSATWTQSGARVSAASMSWNGSLGTGASTSIGFLGAWNDANPIPASFALNGTACTGSVTT
;
A
#
# COMPACT_ATOMS: atom_id res chain seq x y z
N MET A 1 -3.80 -60.72 -24.80
CA MET A 1 -4.03 -60.39 -24.60
C MET A 1 -4.32 -59.47 -24.17
N LYS A 2 -4.51 -59.23 -24.12
CA LYS A 2 -5.00 -58.40 -23.65
C LYS A 2 -4.74 -57.58 -22.83
N ASN A 3 -4.39 -57.57 -22.63
CA ASN A 3 -4.28 -56.74 -21.78
C ASN A 3 -3.70 -55.74 -21.78
N ARG A 4 -3.42 -55.72 -22.38
CA ARG A 4 -2.96 -54.81 -22.40
C ARG A 4 -3.40 -53.70 -22.30
N TYR A 5 -3.97 -53.76 -22.31
CA TYR A 5 -4.57 -52.78 -22.11
C TYR A 5 -4.55 -52.06 -21.24
N ALA A 6 -4.53 -52.37 -21.00
CA ALA A 6 -4.68 -51.70 -20.07
C ALA A 6 -4.01 -50.68 -19.81
N LEU A 7 -3.61 -50.82 -20.32
CA LEU A 7 -3.14 -49.95 -19.96
C LEU A 7 -3.20 -48.79 -19.96
N LEU A 8 -3.44 -48.94 -20.38
CA LEU A 8 -3.62 -47.99 -20.38
C LEU A 8 -3.77 -47.02 -19.81
N ALA A 9 -4.14 -47.30 -19.80
CA ALA A 9 -4.57 -46.58 -19.29
C ALA A 9 -4.16 -45.70 -18.69
N ALA A 10 -3.84 -46.03 -18.78
CA ALA A 10 -3.56 -45.34 -18.11
C ALA A 10 -3.24 -44.20 -18.09
N GLY A 11 -3.20 -44.32 -18.53
CA GLY A 11 -3.04 -43.54 -18.40
C GLY A 11 -3.18 -42.36 -18.20
N THR A 12 -3.34 -42.45 -18.38
CA THR A 12 -3.60 -41.57 -18.20
C THR A 12 -3.62 -40.47 -17.68
N ALA A 13 -3.81 -40.77 -17.80
CA ALA A 13 -4.05 -40.02 -17.33
C ALA A 13 -3.74 -39.06 -16.88
N SER A 14 -3.61 -39.21 -16.99
CA SER A 14 -3.44 -38.51 -16.45
C SER A 14 -3.10 -37.44 -16.25
N ALA A 15 -3.13 -37.55 -16.55
CA ALA A 15 -2.94 -36.82 -16.27
C ALA A 15 -2.84 -35.77 -16.02
N LEU A 16 -2.95 -35.94 -16.18
CA LEU A 16 -2.99 -35.15 -15.87
C LEU A 16 -2.84 -34.12 -15.68
N VAL A 17 -3.00 -34.33 -15.86
CA VAL A 17 -3.06 -33.54 -15.65
C VAL A 17 -2.86 -32.60 -15.27
N LEU A 18 -2.90 -32.81 -15.32
CA LEU A 18 -2.90 -32.11 -14.89
C LEU A 18 -2.66 -31.06 -14.78
N GLY A 19 -2.65 -31.02 -15.07
CA GLY A 19 -2.57 -30.26 -14.96
C GLY A 19 -2.61 -29.24 -14.68
N GLY A 20 -2.77 -29.09 -14.89
CA GLY A 20 -3.02 -28.20 -14.62
C GLY A 20 -2.95 -27.41 -13.95
N ILE A 21 -2.88 -27.79 -13.93
CA ILE A 21 -2.99 -27.16 -13.12
C ILE A 21 -2.52 -26.23 -12.83
N ALA A 22 -2.46 -26.05 -13.10
CA ALA A 22 -2.21 -25.27 -12.73
C ALA A 22 -2.13 -24.24 -12.56
N THR A 23 -2.19 -24.18 -12.82
CA THR A 23 -2.25 -23.30 -12.57
C THR A 23 -2.35 -22.32 -12.09
N ALA A 24 -2.49 -22.56 -12.19
CA ALA A 24 -2.90 -21.87 -11.68
C ALA A 24 -2.67 -20.91 -11.29
N THR A 25 -2.40 -20.82 -11.41
CA THR A 25 -2.28 -20.05 -10.93
C THR A 25 -2.17 -18.97 -10.53
N LEU A 26 -2.10 -18.98 -10.65
CA LEU A 26 -2.13 -18.21 -10.11
C LEU A 26 -2.13 -17.12 -9.91
N PRO A 27 -2.23 -17.01 -9.95
CA PRO A 27 -2.41 -16.08 -9.70
C PRO A 27 -2.28 -15.11 -9.42
N ALA A 28 -1.94 -15.32 -9.77
CA ALA A 28 -1.65 -14.53 -9.38
C ALA A 28 -2.21 -13.53 -9.09
N SER A 29 -2.86 -13.66 -9.50
CA SER A 29 -3.56 -12.82 -9.20
C SER A 29 -3.41 -11.99 -8.17
N ALA A 30 -3.42 -12.34 -7.43
CA ALA A 30 -3.29 -11.67 -6.31
C ALA A 30 -2.65 -10.39 -6.37
N ALA A 31 -2.14 -10.12 -7.38
CA ALA A 31 -1.40 -8.93 -7.47
C ALA A 31 -2.23 -7.68 -7.49
N ALA A 32 -3.50 -7.81 -7.50
CA ALA A 32 -4.34 -6.64 -7.67
C ALA A 32 -4.50 -5.80 -6.42
N SER A 33 -3.96 -6.22 -5.30
CA SER A 33 -4.02 -5.41 -4.11
C SER A 33 -2.72 -4.69 -3.93
N GLY A 34 -2.75 -3.62 -3.21
CA GLY A 34 -1.54 -2.98 -2.81
C GLY A 34 -1.49 -1.51 -3.14
N CYS A 35 -0.44 -0.91 -2.66
CA CYS A 35 -0.18 0.50 -2.81
C CYS A 35 1.29 0.73 -2.56
N SER A 36 1.75 1.89 -2.97
CA SER A 36 3.13 2.30 -2.76
C SER A 36 3.11 3.71 -2.18
N VAL A 37 3.91 3.96 -1.17
CA VAL A 37 3.97 5.27 -0.53
C VAL A 37 5.43 5.70 -0.44
N THR A 38 5.68 6.94 -0.84
CA THR A 38 6.98 7.55 -0.65
C THR A 38 6.81 8.75 0.27
N TYR A 39 7.42 8.68 1.44
CA TYR A 39 7.38 9.72 2.45
C TYR A 39 8.71 10.46 2.43
N THR A 40 8.67 11.75 2.17
CA THR A 40 9.89 12.54 2.06
C THR A 40 9.83 13.72 3.02
N VAL A 41 10.82 13.85 3.87
CA VAL A 41 10.99 15.05 4.69
C VAL A 41 11.69 16.08 3.81
N GLN A 42 10.94 17.08 3.38
CA GLN A 42 11.44 18.08 2.45
C GLN A 42 12.34 19.10 3.13
N SER A 43 12.00 19.45 4.35
CA SER A 43 12.84 20.33 5.15
C SER A 43 12.56 20.09 6.63
N GLN A 44 13.55 20.35 7.44
CA GLN A 44 13.45 20.11 8.87
C GLN A 44 14.23 21.21 9.59
N TRP A 45 13.64 21.71 10.66
CA TRP A 45 14.26 22.73 11.48
C TRP A 45 13.96 22.41 12.94
N LYS A 46 14.44 23.24 13.83
CA LYS A 46 14.16 23.03 15.23
C LYS A 46 12.64 23.08 15.45
N ASP A 47 12.09 22.04 16.01
CA ASP A 47 10.68 21.91 16.38
C ASP A 47 9.71 21.73 15.20
N GLY A 48 10.17 21.66 13.97
CA GLY A 48 9.25 21.49 12.85
C GLY A 48 9.85 20.84 11.63
N PHE A 49 8.97 20.45 10.72
CA PHE A 49 9.38 19.84 9.44
C PHE A 49 8.23 19.91 8.46
N THR A 50 8.56 19.77 7.19
CA THR A 50 7.53 19.55 6.16
C THR A 50 7.77 18.19 5.53
N ALA A 51 6.70 17.50 5.26
CA ALA A 51 6.75 16.18 4.63
C ALA A 51 5.84 16.13 3.42
N ASN A 52 6.30 15.45 2.39
CA ASN A 52 5.51 15.14 1.21
C ASN A 52 5.25 13.65 1.21
N VAL A 53 4.02 13.26 0.92
CA VAL A 53 3.63 11.85 0.89
C VAL A 53 3.03 11.57 -0.47
N ALA A 54 3.72 10.80 -1.27
CA ALA A 54 3.25 10.40 -2.59
C ALA A 54 2.63 9.01 -2.49
N ILE A 55 1.40 8.88 -2.95
CA ILE A 55 0.62 7.65 -2.84
C ILE A 55 0.35 7.14 -4.25
N THR A 56 0.63 5.87 -4.49
CA THR A 56 0.31 5.22 -5.77
C THR A 56 -0.58 4.02 -5.49
N ASN A 57 -1.72 3.96 -6.17
CA ASN A 57 -2.61 2.81 -6.07
C ASN A 57 -2.16 1.74 -7.05
N LEU A 58 -1.82 0.57 -6.53
CA LEU A 58 -1.40 -0.58 -7.34
C LEU A 58 -2.47 -1.65 -7.39
N GLY A 59 -3.60 -1.41 -6.72
CA GLY A 59 -4.70 -2.35 -6.69
C GLY A 59 -5.86 -1.87 -7.55
N ASP A 60 -7.05 -2.31 -7.21
CA ASP A 60 -8.26 -1.92 -7.92
C ASP A 60 -8.52 -0.42 -7.81
N PRO A 61 -9.16 0.19 -8.81
CA PRO A 61 -9.52 1.61 -8.72
C PRO A 61 -10.35 1.90 -7.48
N MET A 62 -10.12 3.05 -6.89
CA MET A 62 -10.89 3.49 -5.73
C MET A 62 -11.42 4.90 -5.95
N SER A 63 -12.55 5.19 -5.34
CA SER A 63 -13.18 6.51 -5.47
C SER A 63 -12.87 7.42 -4.30
N ASN A 64 -12.44 6.86 -3.20
CA ASN A 64 -11.96 7.58 -2.03
C ASN A 64 -10.85 6.78 -1.40
N TRP A 65 -10.00 7.44 -0.63
CA TRP A 65 -8.96 6.72 0.08
C TRP A 65 -8.70 7.38 1.41
N THR A 66 -8.19 6.59 2.33
CA THR A 66 -7.68 7.07 3.61
C THR A 66 -6.33 6.41 3.84
N LEU A 67 -5.32 7.23 4.00
CA LEU A 67 -3.98 6.77 4.32
C LEU A 67 -3.79 6.85 5.82
N THR A 68 -3.22 5.80 6.41
CA THR A 68 -2.93 5.79 7.84
C THR A 68 -1.48 5.39 8.08
N PHE A 69 -0.90 5.95 9.11
CA PHE A 69 0.42 5.56 9.57
C PHE A 69 0.59 5.97 11.02
N ASP A 70 1.59 5.41 11.67
CA ASP A 70 1.90 5.76 13.05
C ASP A 70 3.24 6.47 13.10
N PHE A 71 3.28 7.59 13.80
CA PHE A 71 4.55 8.23 14.08
C PHE A 71 5.34 7.38 15.07
N PRO A 72 6.60 7.10 14.78
CA PRO A 72 7.42 6.29 15.69
C PRO A 72 7.79 7.00 17.00
N ASN A 73 7.79 8.32 17.01
CA ASN A 73 8.17 9.09 18.20
C ASN A 73 6.97 9.84 18.75
N ALA A 74 6.80 9.79 20.05
CA ALA A 74 5.64 10.38 20.71
C ALA A 74 5.57 11.91 20.59
N SER A 75 6.67 12.57 20.24
CA SER A 75 6.68 14.02 20.09
C SER A 75 6.20 14.49 18.71
N GLN A 76 6.08 13.58 17.77
CA GLN A 76 5.72 13.95 16.39
C GLN A 76 4.24 14.24 16.25
N ARG A 77 3.92 15.31 15.52
CA ARG A 77 2.53 15.73 15.29
C ARG A 77 2.36 16.33 13.92
N VAL A 78 1.14 16.21 13.42
CA VAL A 78 0.70 16.97 12.24
C VAL A 78 0.18 18.31 12.76
N ALA A 79 0.82 19.39 12.37
CA ALA A 79 0.37 20.71 12.76
C ALA A 79 -0.63 21.27 11.76
N GLN A 80 -0.40 21.03 10.49
CA GLN A 80 -1.27 21.53 9.42
C GLN A 80 -1.03 20.68 8.19
N GLY A 81 -2.09 20.20 7.58
CA GLY A 81 -1.96 19.38 6.38
C GLY A 81 -2.67 19.98 5.19
N TRP A 82 -2.34 19.49 4.01
CA TRP A 82 -2.96 19.93 2.77
C TRP A 82 -3.22 18.74 1.87
N SER A 83 -4.13 18.92 0.94
CA SER A 83 -4.55 17.93 -0.06
C SER A 83 -5.21 16.70 0.54
N ALA A 84 -5.57 16.74 1.81
CA ALA A 84 -6.28 15.67 2.50
C ALA A 84 -6.87 16.25 3.77
N THR A 85 -7.79 15.52 4.37
CA THR A 85 -8.30 15.86 5.69
C THR A 85 -7.47 15.08 6.70
N TRP A 86 -6.65 15.77 7.45
CA TRP A 86 -5.69 15.17 8.37
C TRP A 86 -6.25 15.13 9.79
N THR A 87 -6.10 14.00 10.43
CA THR A 87 -6.44 13.85 11.84
C THR A 87 -5.36 13.02 12.51
N GLN A 88 -5.20 13.19 13.81
CA GLN A 88 -4.22 12.44 14.59
C GLN A 88 -4.81 12.08 15.94
N SER A 89 -4.61 10.84 16.33
CA SER A 89 -5.03 10.33 17.64
C SER A 89 -3.84 9.57 18.21
N GLY A 90 -3.18 10.13 19.22
CA GLY A 90 -1.93 9.57 19.71
C GLY A 90 -0.90 9.55 18.60
N ALA A 91 -0.33 8.41 18.33
CA ALA A 91 0.65 8.26 17.25
C ALA A 91 -0.01 8.03 15.89
N ARG A 92 -1.29 7.66 15.85
CA ARG A 92 -1.97 7.30 14.62
C ARG A 92 -2.41 8.55 13.86
N VAL A 93 -1.94 8.65 12.63
CA VAL A 93 -2.30 9.73 11.71
C VAL A 93 -3.18 9.17 10.62
N SER A 94 -4.24 9.89 10.27
CA SER A 94 -5.12 9.52 9.16
C SER A 94 -5.22 10.71 8.23
N ALA A 95 -5.11 10.43 6.93
CA ALA A 95 -5.27 11.44 5.88
C ALA A 95 -6.35 10.92 4.92
N ALA A 96 -7.50 11.56 4.94
CA ALA A 96 -8.63 11.17 4.09
C ALA A 96 -8.64 12.02 2.82
N SER A 97 -8.96 11.39 1.70
CA SER A 97 -8.98 12.09 0.41
C SER A 97 -9.98 13.24 0.40
N MET A 98 -9.65 14.24 -0.38
CA MET A 98 -10.57 15.33 -0.68
C MET A 98 -11.47 14.91 -1.85
N SER A 99 -12.50 15.69 -2.11
CA SER A 99 -13.41 15.36 -3.20
C SER A 99 -12.74 15.38 -4.57
N TRP A 100 -11.68 16.14 -4.72
CA TRP A 100 -11.01 16.33 -6.02
C TRP A 100 -9.84 15.38 -6.25
N ASN A 101 -9.40 14.64 -5.23
CA ASN A 101 -8.30 13.70 -5.40
C ASN A 101 -8.61 12.29 -4.90
N GLY A 102 -9.88 12.00 -4.65
CA GLY A 102 -10.26 10.68 -4.12
C GLY A 102 -10.24 9.58 -5.15
N SER A 103 -10.43 9.91 -6.40
CA SER A 103 -10.49 8.92 -7.46
C SER A 103 -9.08 8.54 -7.87
N LEU A 104 -8.72 7.30 -7.63
CA LEU A 104 -7.38 6.79 -7.87
C LEU A 104 -7.46 5.46 -8.60
N GLY A 105 -7.26 5.49 -9.91
CA GLY A 105 -7.24 4.28 -10.71
C GLY A 105 -5.97 3.49 -10.45
N THR A 106 -5.93 2.29 -10.97
CA THR A 106 -4.76 1.41 -10.86
C THR A 106 -3.56 2.09 -11.52
N GLY A 107 -2.49 2.24 -10.78
CA GLY A 107 -1.27 2.89 -11.25
C GLY A 107 -1.30 4.41 -11.10
N ALA A 108 -2.40 4.99 -10.68
CA ALA A 108 -2.51 6.43 -10.50
C ALA A 108 -1.90 6.86 -9.17
N SER A 109 -1.39 8.07 -9.14
CA SER A 109 -0.72 8.63 -7.98
C SER A 109 -1.29 9.97 -7.58
N THR A 110 -1.17 10.30 -6.32
CA THR A 110 -1.47 11.63 -5.81
C THR A 110 -0.46 11.97 -4.72
N SER A 111 -0.24 13.24 -4.51
CA SER A 111 0.67 13.72 -3.46
C SER A 111 -0.09 14.56 -2.47
N ILE A 112 0.20 14.34 -1.21
CA ILE A 112 -0.33 15.11 -0.11
C ILE A 112 0.84 15.53 0.76
N GLY A 113 0.60 16.38 1.72
CA GLY A 113 1.69 16.79 2.58
C GLY A 113 1.21 17.45 3.85
N PHE A 114 2.16 17.71 4.73
CA PHE A 114 1.84 18.37 5.98
C PHE A 114 3.05 19.08 6.58
N LEU A 115 2.73 20.08 7.37
CA LEU A 115 3.66 20.72 8.26
C LEU A 115 3.58 19.97 9.58
N GLY A 116 4.69 19.47 10.06
CA GLY A 116 4.72 18.71 11.29
C GLY A 116 5.53 19.39 12.37
N ALA A 117 5.35 18.90 13.60
CA ALA A 117 6.12 19.32 14.76
C ALA A 117 6.81 18.10 15.35
N TRP A 118 7.97 18.30 15.92
CA TRP A 118 8.72 17.27 16.60
C TRP A 118 9.57 17.92 17.68
N ASN A 119 10.03 17.14 18.62
CA ASN A 119 10.74 17.68 19.74
C ASN A 119 11.93 16.81 20.13
N ASP A 120 11.70 15.52 20.26
CA ASP A 120 12.75 14.59 20.67
C ASP A 120 13.47 14.03 19.46
N ALA A 121 12.69 13.52 18.50
CA ALA A 121 13.23 12.95 17.29
C ALA A 121 12.17 13.01 16.21
N ASN A 122 12.59 12.95 14.96
CA ASN A 122 11.68 12.97 13.81
C ASN A 122 11.97 11.81 12.86
N PRO A 123 11.83 10.56 13.33
CA PRO A 123 12.06 9.41 12.46
C PRO A 123 10.93 9.26 11.46
N ILE A 124 11.24 8.60 10.35
CA ILE A 124 10.28 8.34 9.29
C ILE A 124 9.37 7.18 9.72
N PRO A 125 8.06 7.29 9.49
CA PRO A 125 7.16 6.17 9.78
C PRO A 125 7.60 4.91 9.05
N ALA A 126 7.46 3.77 9.71
CA ALA A 126 7.96 2.51 9.17
C ALA A 126 7.01 1.86 8.18
N SER A 127 5.72 2.14 8.27
CA SER A 127 4.74 1.48 7.42
C SER A 127 3.53 2.38 7.22
N PHE A 128 2.83 2.12 6.12
CA PHE A 128 1.65 2.88 5.71
C PHE A 128 0.58 1.91 5.26
N ALA A 129 -0.68 2.29 5.42
CA ALA A 129 -1.81 1.53 4.92
C ALA A 129 -2.75 2.45 4.17
N LEU A 130 -3.29 1.97 3.07
CA LEU A 130 -4.26 2.70 2.25
C LEU A 130 -5.55 1.91 2.25
N ASN A 131 -6.62 2.51 2.77
CA ASN A 131 -7.91 1.84 2.97
C ASN A 131 -7.76 0.50 3.70
N GLY A 132 -6.85 0.45 4.68
CA GLY A 132 -6.63 -0.74 5.47
C GLY A 132 -5.67 -1.76 4.87
N THR A 133 -5.20 -1.53 3.64
CA THR A 133 -4.26 -2.44 2.99
C THR A 133 -2.84 -1.92 3.17
N ALA A 134 -1.96 -2.75 3.67
CA ALA A 134 -0.57 -2.35 3.87
C ALA A 134 0.09 -1.99 2.54
N CYS A 135 0.80 -0.89 2.53
CA CYS A 135 1.49 -0.42 1.34
C CYS A 135 2.95 -0.86 1.37
N THR A 136 3.45 -1.14 0.18
CA THR A 136 4.88 -1.30 0.00
C THR A 136 5.43 0.07 -0.37
N GLY A 137 6.71 0.15 -0.55
CA GLY A 137 7.27 1.36 -1.07
C GLY A 137 8.41 1.83 -0.23
N SER A 138 8.90 2.96 -0.60
CA SER A 138 10.08 3.49 0.00
C SER A 138 9.72 4.65 0.89
N VAL A 139 10.50 4.81 1.93
CA VAL A 139 10.46 5.97 2.77
C VAL A 139 11.81 6.64 2.62
N THR A 140 11.81 7.94 2.36
CA THR A 140 13.05 8.66 2.15
C THR A 140 12.99 9.99 2.87
N THR A 141 14.12 10.52 3.14
CA THR A 141 14.24 11.84 3.77
C THR A 141 14.81 12.84 2.82
#